data_9b2012b4304335e1e568585920ff960e
#
_entry.id   9b2012b4304335e1e568585920ff960e
#
_cell.length_a   1.000
_cell.length_b   1.000
_cell.length_c   1.000
_cell.angle_alpha   90.00
_cell.angle_beta   90.00
_cell.angle_gamma   90.00
#
_symmetry.space_group_name_H-M   'P 1'
#
loop_
_entity.id
_entity.type
_entity.pdbx_description
1 polymer ?
#
loop_
_entity_poly.entity_id
_entity_poly.type
_entity_poly.pdbx_seq_one_letter_code
_entity_poly.pdbx_strand_id
1 'polypeptide(L)'
;MKEEKEFTAGPAWSDAGGGIAQKVLSEDADGTLTRLARWAPGTTSGVEVIRHEYVEEVYLLEGELTDLTLDQTFGPGDYACRPPGMPHGPYRTGTGCTMLEIRYSAR
;
A
#
# COMPACT_ATOMS: atom_id res chain seq x y z
N MET A 1 18.61 9.52 3.93
CA MET A 1 17.64 10.56 3.56
C MET A 1 17.26 10.41 2.09
N LYS A 2 16.01 10.64 1.76
CA LYS A 2 15.58 10.59 0.38
C LYS A 2 16.21 11.72 -0.43
N GLU A 3 16.55 11.43 -1.68
CA GLU A 3 17.10 12.44 -2.58
C GLU A 3 15.97 13.36 -3.09
N GLU A 4 16.34 14.60 -3.37
CA GLU A 4 15.44 15.56 -4.00
C GLU A 4 15.04 15.08 -5.39
N LYS A 5 13.78 15.26 -5.76
CA LYS A 5 13.27 14.93 -7.09
C LYS A 5 12.36 16.06 -7.57
N GLU A 6 12.57 16.47 -8.80
CA GLU A 6 11.63 17.38 -9.48
C GLU A 6 10.38 16.62 -9.90
N PHE A 7 9.35 17.34 -10.30
CA PHE A 7 8.15 16.70 -10.84
C PHE A 7 8.53 15.82 -12.02
N THR A 8 8.09 14.58 -11.98
CA THR A 8 8.40 13.58 -12.99
C THR A 8 7.28 12.55 -13.05
N ALA A 9 7.17 11.84 -14.16
CA ALA A 9 6.22 10.74 -14.28
C ALA A 9 6.58 9.55 -13.39
N GLY A 10 7.79 9.54 -12.85
CA GLY A 10 8.29 8.42 -12.06
C GLY A 10 8.67 7.22 -12.93
N PRO A 11 9.02 6.09 -12.30
CA PRO A 11 9.35 4.88 -13.02
C PRO A 11 8.12 4.24 -13.64
N ALA A 12 8.33 3.30 -14.55
CA ALA A 12 7.24 2.48 -15.08
C ALA A 12 6.69 1.57 -13.97
N TRP A 13 5.47 1.10 -14.15
CA TRP A 13 4.90 0.07 -13.30
C TRP A 13 5.73 -1.20 -13.40
N SER A 14 5.98 -1.85 -12.28
CA SER A 14 6.67 -3.14 -12.23
C SER A 14 5.83 -4.14 -11.42
N ASP A 15 6.03 -5.42 -11.71
CA ASP A 15 5.32 -6.48 -11.01
C ASP A 15 5.88 -6.65 -9.60
N ALA A 16 5.00 -6.64 -8.61
CA ALA A 16 5.34 -6.91 -7.22
C ALA A 16 4.86 -8.30 -6.77
N GLY A 17 4.28 -9.10 -7.70
CA GLY A 17 3.78 -10.43 -7.44
C GLY A 17 2.33 -10.46 -6.96
N GLY A 18 1.69 -11.61 -7.13
CA GLY A 18 0.35 -11.84 -6.58
C GLY A 18 -0.76 -10.96 -7.13
N GLY A 19 -0.62 -10.42 -8.32
CA GLY A 19 -1.61 -9.52 -8.90
C GLY A 19 -1.39 -8.05 -8.53
N ILE A 20 -0.28 -7.72 -7.91
CA ILE A 20 0.06 -6.36 -7.49
C ILE A 20 1.17 -5.81 -8.38
N ALA A 21 0.94 -4.62 -8.94
CA ALA A 21 1.96 -3.83 -9.63
C ALA A 21 2.31 -2.62 -8.77
N GLN A 22 3.51 -2.09 -8.93
CA GLN A 22 3.95 -0.95 -8.13
C GLN A 22 4.78 0.04 -8.94
N LYS A 23 4.78 1.28 -8.46
CA LYS A 23 5.72 2.32 -8.85
C LYS A 23 6.35 2.85 -7.57
N VAL A 24 7.62 2.58 -7.36
CA VAL A 24 8.35 3.11 -6.20
C VAL A 24 8.76 4.53 -6.55
N LEU A 25 8.11 5.50 -5.89
CA LEU A 25 8.34 6.93 -6.19
C LEU A 25 9.60 7.43 -5.52
N SER A 26 9.87 6.97 -4.30
CA SER A 26 11.10 7.31 -3.59
C SER A 26 11.34 6.30 -2.47
N GLU A 27 12.61 6.11 -2.13
CA GLU A 27 12.98 5.23 -1.03
C GLU A 27 14.30 5.66 -0.43
N ASP A 28 14.60 5.16 0.76
CA ASP A 28 15.85 5.41 1.46
C ASP A 28 16.40 4.07 1.98
N ALA A 29 17.68 4.08 2.30
CA ALA A 29 18.38 2.88 2.78
C ALA A 29 17.83 2.35 4.10
N ASP A 30 17.16 3.18 4.89
CA ASP A 30 16.54 2.77 6.16
C ASP A 30 15.18 2.10 5.99
N GLY A 31 14.73 1.89 4.76
CA GLY A 31 13.43 1.27 4.47
C GLY A 31 12.29 2.25 4.31
N THR A 32 12.53 3.55 4.49
CA THR A 32 11.53 4.58 4.19
C THR A 32 11.19 4.52 2.70
N LEU A 33 9.89 4.49 2.38
CA LEU A 33 9.46 4.25 1.00
C LEU A 33 8.13 4.94 0.75
N THR A 34 7.99 5.47 -0.46
CA THR A 34 6.69 5.95 -0.98
C THR A 34 6.45 5.27 -2.31
N ARG A 35 5.32 4.60 -2.46
CA ARG A 35 4.99 3.92 -3.71
C ARG A 35 3.51 4.06 -4.04
N LEU A 36 3.19 3.89 -5.32
CA LEU A 36 1.85 3.55 -5.77
C LEU A 36 1.77 2.03 -5.88
N ALA A 37 0.70 1.45 -5.39
CA ALA A 37 0.41 0.02 -5.54
C ALA A 37 -0.93 -0.12 -6.26
N ARG A 38 -0.96 -0.98 -7.27
CA ARG A 38 -2.17 -1.29 -8.02
C ARG A 38 -2.47 -2.77 -7.91
N TRP A 39 -3.64 -3.08 -7.40
CA TRP A 39 -4.10 -4.45 -7.25
C TRP A 39 -5.08 -4.77 -8.37
N ALA A 40 -4.82 -5.84 -9.11
CA ALA A 40 -5.72 -6.32 -10.15
C ALA A 40 -7.04 -6.81 -9.53
N PRO A 41 -8.14 -6.79 -10.31
CA PRO A 41 -9.42 -7.34 -9.81
C PRO A 41 -9.24 -8.77 -9.27
N GLY A 42 -9.84 -9.03 -8.11
CA GLY A 42 -9.77 -10.33 -7.46
C GLY A 42 -8.52 -10.60 -6.63
N THR A 43 -7.59 -9.64 -6.55
CA THR A 43 -6.36 -9.81 -5.78
C THR A 43 -6.66 -9.84 -4.28
N THR A 44 -5.92 -10.69 -3.56
CA THR A 44 -5.99 -10.78 -2.10
C THR A 44 -4.57 -10.74 -1.53
N SER A 45 -4.44 -10.23 -0.32
CA SER A 45 -3.16 -10.28 0.42
C SER A 45 -2.91 -11.65 1.04
N GLY A 46 -3.83 -12.61 0.87
CA GLY A 46 -3.74 -13.93 1.48
C GLY A 46 -4.79 -14.12 2.57
N VAL A 47 -4.52 -15.03 3.49
CA VAL A 47 -5.46 -15.39 4.57
C VAL A 47 -4.98 -14.95 5.95
N GLU A 48 -3.75 -14.44 6.05
CA GLU A 48 -3.16 -14.11 7.33
C GLU A 48 -3.31 -12.62 7.66
N VAL A 49 -3.45 -12.33 8.95
CA VAL A 49 -3.38 -10.97 9.47
C VAL A 49 -1.95 -10.46 9.29
N ILE A 50 -1.83 -9.22 8.83
CA ILE A 50 -0.54 -8.60 8.52
C ILE A 50 -0.07 -7.79 9.73
N ARG A 51 1.24 -7.87 10.04
CA ARG A 51 1.89 -7.05 11.06
C ARG A 51 3.23 -6.58 10.52
N HIS A 52 3.57 -5.31 10.76
CA HIS A 52 4.83 -4.73 10.32
C HIS A 52 5.58 -4.10 11.48
N GLU A 53 6.89 -3.90 11.30
CA GLU A 53 7.74 -3.21 12.27
C GLU A 53 7.87 -1.71 11.96
N TYR A 54 7.34 -1.27 10.84
CA TYR A 54 7.35 0.12 10.42
C TYR A 54 5.94 0.72 10.50
N VAL A 55 5.88 2.04 10.42
CA VAL A 55 4.60 2.74 10.22
C VAL A 55 4.22 2.64 8.75
N GLU A 56 2.98 2.29 8.47
CA GLU A 56 2.45 2.28 7.10
C GLU A 56 1.24 3.20 7.02
N GLU A 57 1.28 4.12 6.07
CA GLU A 57 0.13 4.95 5.73
C GLU A 57 -0.35 4.58 4.34
N VAL A 58 -1.66 4.50 4.17
CA VAL A 58 -2.29 4.12 2.91
C VAL A 58 -3.41 5.08 2.59
N TYR A 59 -3.43 5.57 1.35
CA TYR A 59 -4.49 6.43 0.84
C TYR A 59 -5.05 5.81 -0.43
N LEU A 60 -6.35 5.48 -0.43
CA LEU A 60 -7.01 4.91 -1.60
C LEU A 60 -7.27 5.98 -2.64
N LEU A 61 -6.79 5.76 -3.85
CA LEU A 61 -6.96 6.67 -4.98
C LEU A 61 -8.08 6.24 -5.91
N GLU A 62 -8.20 4.92 -6.15
CA GLU A 62 -9.17 4.34 -7.07
C GLU A 62 -9.61 2.97 -6.59
N GLY A 63 -10.81 2.57 -6.97
CA GLY A 63 -11.31 1.22 -6.72
C GLY A 63 -11.78 1.01 -5.29
N GLU A 64 -11.62 -0.21 -4.80
CA GLU A 64 -12.06 -0.58 -3.46
C GLU A 64 -11.15 -1.61 -2.84
N LEU A 65 -11.11 -1.62 -1.50
CA LEU A 65 -10.33 -2.57 -0.72
C LEU A 65 -11.17 -3.01 0.47
N THR A 66 -11.30 -4.32 0.66
CA THR A 66 -12.05 -4.88 1.79
C THR A 66 -11.08 -5.46 2.81
N ASP A 67 -11.23 -5.06 4.07
CA ASP A 67 -10.57 -5.71 5.20
C ASP A 67 -11.46 -6.89 5.61
N LEU A 68 -10.96 -8.11 5.47
CA LEU A 68 -11.74 -9.32 5.70
C LEU A 68 -11.98 -9.61 7.17
N THR A 69 -11.13 -9.09 8.06
CA THR A 69 -11.33 -9.24 9.50
C THR A 69 -12.42 -8.30 10.00
N LEU A 70 -12.41 -7.05 9.53
CA LEU A 70 -13.40 -6.06 9.92
C LEU A 70 -14.71 -6.19 9.14
N ASP A 71 -14.66 -6.89 8.01
CA ASP A 71 -15.78 -6.97 7.05
C ASP A 71 -16.22 -5.57 6.62
N GLN A 72 -15.24 -4.73 6.28
CA GLN A 72 -15.46 -3.35 5.84
C GLN A 72 -14.76 -3.11 4.52
N THR A 73 -15.44 -2.37 3.64
CA THR A 73 -14.92 -2.01 2.32
C THR A 73 -14.67 -0.51 2.29
N PHE A 74 -13.48 -0.16 1.80
CA PHE A 74 -13.01 1.22 1.70
C PHE A 74 -12.90 1.62 0.24
N GLY A 75 -13.01 2.91 -0.05
CA GLY A 75 -12.99 3.45 -1.39
C GLY A 75 -12.12 4.70 -1.51
N PRO A 76 -12.17 5.38 -2.69
CA PRO A 76 -11.33 6.55 -2.93
C PRO A 76 -11.52 7.62 -1.86
N GLY A 77 -10.39 8.16 -1.38
CA GLY A 77 -10.38 9.16 -0.31
C GLY A 77 -10.26 8.59 1.09
N ASP A 78 -10.38 7.28 1.25
CA ASP A 78 -10.20 6.66 2.56
C ASP A 78 -8.71 6.53 2.88
N TYR A 79 -8.36 6.76 4.14
CA TYR A 79 -7.00 6.78 4.62
C TYR A 79 -6.85 5.85 5.82
N ALA A 80 -5.72 5.17 5.91
CA ALA A 80 -5.38 4.34 7.06
C ALA A 80 -3.94 4.61 7.50
N CYS A 81 -3.73 4.56 8.81
CA CYS A 81 -2.40 4.58 9.39
C CYS A 81 -2.24 3.35 10.28
N ARG A 82 -1.19 2.58 10.06
CA ARG A 82 -0.91 1.34 10.76
C ARG A 82 0.40 1.48 11.54
N PRO A 83 0.35 1.78 12.85
CA PRO A 83 1.56 1.79 13.67
C PRO A 83 2.22 0.41 13.71
N PRO A 84 3.50 0.35 14.09
CA PRO A 84 4.19 -0.94 14.19
C PRO A 84 3.46 -1.91 15.13
N GLY A 85 3.41 -3.17 14.72
CA GLY A 85 2.76 -4.22 15.49
C GLY A 85 1.25 -4.24 15.41
N MET A 86 0.62 -3.23 14.85
CA MET A 86 -0.84 -3.20 14.71
C MET A 86 -1.27 -4.27 13.69
N PRO A 87 -2.15 -5.20 14.08
CA PRO A 87 -2.66 -6.19 13.13
C PRO A 87 -3.63 -5.54 12.13
N HIS A 88 -3.52 -5.94 10.87
CA HIS A 88 -4.46 -5.47 9.85
C HIS A 88 -4.62 -6.51 8.74
N GLY A 89 -5.74 -6.42 8.00
CA GLY A 89 -6.08 -7.40 6.99
C GLY A 89 -6.45 -8.76 7.57
N PRO A 90 -6.46 -9.83 6.74
CA PRO A 90 -6.10 -9.78 5.32
C PRO A 90 -7.06 -8.95 4.47
N TYR A 91 -6.62 -8.60 3.28
CA TYR A 91 -7.35 -7.72 2.37
C TYR A 91 -7.72 -8.41 1.07
N ARG A 92 -8.78 -7.91 0.45
CA ARG A 92 -9.21 -8.34 -0.87
C ARG A 92 -9.78 -7.15 -1.63
N THR A 93 -9.54 -7.11 -2.94
CA THR A 93 -10.25 -6.20 -3.83
C THR A 93 -11.06 -7.01 -4.84
N GLY A 94 -12.33 -6.66 -5.02
CA GLY A 94 -13.16 -7.31 -6.03
C GLY A 94 -12.92 -6.72 -7.42
N THR A 95 -12.93 -5.40 -7.52
CA THR A 95 -12.85 -4.68 -8.79
C THR A 95 -11.46 -4.13 -9.11
N GLY A 96 -10.51 -4.28 -8.21
CA GLY A 96 -9.19 -3.66 -8.31
C GLY A 96 -9.11 -2.36 -7.53
N CYS A 97 -7.90 -1.93 -7.21
CA CYS A 97 -7.68 -0.66 -6.54
C CYS A 97 -6.29 -0.12 -6.81
N THR A 98 -6.13 1.19 -6.58
CA THR A 98 -4.84 1.86 -6.63
C THR A 98 -4.68 2.65 -5.34
N MET A 99 -3.53 2.50 -4.69
CA MET A 99 -3.24 3.11 -3.39
C MET A 99 -1.91 3.84 -3.42
N LEU A 100 -1.84 4.95 -2.68
CA LEU A 100 -0.57 5.56 -2.31
C LEU A 100 -0.18 4.98 -0.95
N GLU A 101 1.02 4.42 -0.87
CA GLU A 101 1.54 3.80 0.36
C GLU A 101 2.83 4.48 0.78
N ILE A 102 2.91 4.81 2.06
CA ILE A 102 4.09 5.45 2.65
C ILE A 102 4.52 4.60 3.85
N ARG A 103 5.79 4.23 3.89
CA ARG A 103 6.38 3.47 4.99
C ARG A 103 7.56 4.23 5.56
N TYR A 104 7.67 4.25 6.88
CA TYR A 104 8.80 4.90 7.55
C TYR A 104 9.04 4.30 8.92
N SER A 105 10.25 4.52 9.44
CA SER A 105 10.63 4.04 10.76
C SER A 105 9.77 4.71 11.84
N ALA A 106 9.44 3.96 12.88
CA ALA A 106 8.67 4.45 14.02
C ALA A 106 9.47 5.38 14.93
N ARG A 107 10.74 5.59 14.64
CA ARG A 107 11.65 6.30 15.55
C ARG A 107 11.88 7.71 15.15
#